data_6cb511e9e2823b66dfba0b25e250b131
#
_entry.id   6cb511e9e2823b66dfba0b25e250b131
#
_cell.length_a   1.000
_cell.length_b   1.000
_cell.length_c   1.000
_cell.angle_alpha   90.00
_cell.angle_beta   90.00
_cell.angle_gamma   90.00
#
_symmetry.space_group_name_H-M   'P 1'
#
loop_
_entity.id
_entity.type
_entity.pdbx_description
1 polymer ?
#
loop_
_entity_poly.entity_id
_entity_poly.type
_entity_poly.pdbx_seq_one_letter_code
_entity_poly.pdbx_strand_id
1 'polypeptide(L)'
;MVWIPQIPDLVDRLGATELADALRDPASATVPVALDDPEAGRISGAGVLAAWLAVQDTWRAERKVEIEEVATTFGDGRAVGEWVVHLEGPDGERTGLPVAAAVDPASPLPVRIHHSRRPLLGRHVVRRPMLRPDPRARASDVVGAYKAAVDAGDTAAVVAAFAPDGTFRGPSGDAYRRVGTKELTELYESYFSAGGGIPLKLCTVTEDGTRSAFEYICDRWGDTELPPQPGLTVCTRGGDGLIASARVYDDVEAPVE
;
A
#
# COMPACT_ATOMS: atom_id res chain seq x y z
N MET A 1 1.01 -10.77 -11.22
CA MET A 1 1.77 -11.09 -9.98
C MET A 1 3.05 -10.26 -9.95
N VAL A 2 3.39 -9.62 -8.84
CA VAL A 2 4.50 -8.63 -8.82
C VAL A 2 5.38 -8.82 -7.58
N TRP A 3 6.51 -9.51 -7.74
CA TRP A 3 7.56 -9.58 -6.72
C TRP A 3 8.57 -8.44 -6.88
N ILE A 4 8.93 -7.81 -5.77
CA ILE A 4 9.96 -6.77 -5.71
C ILE A 4 11.25 -7.39 -5.13
N PRO A 5 12.32 -7.55 -5.94
CA PRO A 5 13.56 -8.18 -5.48
C PRO A 5 14.28 -7.44 -4.34
N GLN A 6 13.94 -6.18 -4.10
CA GLN A 6 14.50 -5.36 -3.02
C GLN A 6 13.84 -5.62 -1.65
N ILE A 7 12.74 -6.37 -1.57
CA ILE A 7 12.08 -6.67 -0.30
C ILE A 7 13.01 -7.37 0.70
N PRO A 8 13.83 -8.37 0.34
CA PRO A 8 14.78 -8.97 1.26
C PRO A 8 15.77 -7.97 1.87
N ASP A 9 16.16 -6.94 1.13
CA ASP A 9 17.08 -5.90 1.63
C ASP A 9 16.40 -5.02 2.71
N LEU A 10 15.09 -4.76 2.59
CA LEU A 10 14.32 -4.10 3.66
C LEU A 10 14.28 -4.96 4.94
N VAL A 11 14.08 -6.26 4.79
CA VAL A 11 14.05 -7.22 5.90
C VAL A 11 15.41 -7.26 6.61
N ASP A 12 16.49 -7.30 5.83
CA ASP A 12 17.87 -7.32 6.36
C ASP A 12 18.21 -6.03 7.11
N ARG A 13 17.79 -4.87 6.59
CA ARG A 13 17.95 -3.56 7.27
C ARG A 13 17.19 -3.46 8.61
N LEU A 14 16.19 -4.30 8.83
CA LEU A 14 15.50 -4.47 10.13
C LEU A 14 16.22 -5.45 11.07
N GLY A 15 17.36 -6.01 10.66
CA GLY A 15 18.15 -6.97 11.43
C GLY A 15 17.59 -8.41 11.39
N ALA A 16 16.64 -8.71 10.48
CA ALA A 16 16.04 -10.03 10.33
C ALA A 16 16.72 -10.85 9.21
N THR A 17 18.05 -10.97 9.27
CA THR A 17 18.89 -11.55 8.21
C THR A 17 18.47 -12.97 7.81
N GLU A 18 18.12 -13.84 8.76
CA GLU A 18 17.66 -15.20 8.44
C GLU A 18 16.37 -15.21 7.59
N LEU A 19 15.45 -14.28 7.87
CA LEU A 19 14.24 -14.11 7.07
C LEU A 19 14.57 -13.54 5.69
N ALA A 20 15.49 -12.57 5.62
CA ALA A 20 15.93 -11.99 4.36
C ALA A 20 16.56 -13.05 3.45
N ASP A 21 17.42 -13.90 4.00
CA ASP A 21 18.05 -15.02 3.28
C ASP A 21 17.01 -16.05 2.82
N ALA A 22 16.04 -16.38 3.67
CA ALA A 22 14.94 -17.27 3.32
C ALA A 22 14.03 -16.70 2.20
N LEU A 23 13.93 -15.37 2.07
CA LEU A 23 13.21 -14.71 0.97
C LEU A 23 14.04 -14.69 -0.32
N ARG A 24 15.39 -14.63 -0.24
CA ARG A 24 16.31 -14.69 -1.40
C ARG A 24 16.44 -16.12 -1.94
N ASP A 25 16.60 -17.08 -1.05
CA ASP A 25 16.73 -18.51 -1.37
C ASP A 25 15.86 -19.36 -0.44
N PRO A 26 14.58 -19.53 -0.75
CA PRO A 26 13.68 -20.33 0.07
C PRO A 26 14.10 -21.79 0.20
N ALA A 27 14.87 -22.34 -0.73
CA ALA A 27 15.33 -23.73 -0.66
C ALA A 27 16.31 -23.97 0.51
N SER A 28 17.03 -22.93 0.92
CA SER A 28 17.99 -22.94 2.04
C SER A 28 17.37 -22.41 3.34
N ALA A 29 16.06 -22.14 3.38
CA ALA A 29 15.42 -21.50 4.52
C ALA A 29 15.48 -22.34 5.81
N THR A 30 16.01 -21.76 6.86
CA THR A 30 16.07 -22.35 8.21
C THR A 30 14.96 -21.83 9.13
N VAL A 31 14.27 -20.77 8.72
CA VAL A 31 13.17 -20.13 9.47
C VAL A 31 11.86 -20.26 8.71
N PRO A 32 10.72 -20.22 9.39
CA PRO A 32 9.42 -20.15 8.74
C PRO A 32 9.32 -18.89 7.89
N VAL A 33 8.88 -19.03 6.63
CA VAL A 33 8.68 -17.93 5.72
C VAL A 33 7.23 -17.86 5.26
N ALA A 34 6.68 -16.67 5.32
CA ALA A 34 5.34 -16.38 4.82
C ALA A 34 5.26 -14.97 4.26
N LEU A 35 4.47 -14.78 3.22
CA LEU A 35 4.10 -13.47 2.70
C LEU A 35 2.65 -13.48 2.21
N ASP A 36 2.09 -12.30 2.01
CA ASP A 36 0.79 -12.11 1.37
C ASP A 36 0.95 -11.27 0.10
N ASP A 37 0.41 -11.79 -0.99
CA ASP A 37 0.41 -11.17 -2.31
C ASP A 37 -1.04 -10.87 -2.75
N PRO A 38 -1.33 -9.73 -3.38
CA PRO A 38 -2.68 -9.36 -3.77
C PRO A 38 -3.39 -10.37 -4.69
N GLU A 39 -2.66 -11.11 -5.52
CA GLU A 39 -3.23 -12.07 -6.46
C GLU A 39 -3.19 -13.50 -5.93
N ALA A 40 -2.05 -13.92 -5.37
CA ALA A 40 -1.84 -15.28 -4.88
C ALA A 40 -2.39 -15.50 -3.46
N GLY A 41 -2.63 -14.41 -2.71
CA GLY A 41 -2.98 -14.46 -1.30
C GLY A 41 -1.80 -14.90 -0.44
N ARG A 42 -2.08 -15.64 0.65
CA ARG A 42 -1.04 -16.09 1.58
C ARG A 42 -0.19 -17.21 1.02
N ILE A 43 1.10 -16.97 0.94
CA ILE A 43 2.15 -17.93 0.55
C ILE A 43 2.91 -18.30 1.82
N SER A 44 2.97 -19.59 2.16
CA SER A 44 3.63 -20.08 3.37
C SER A 44 4.44 -21.33 3.09
N GLY A 45 5.65 -21.37 3.65
CA GLY A 45 6.59 -22.48 3.53
C GLY A 45 7.54 -22.36 2.35
N ALA A 46 8.75 -22.85 2.56
CA ALA A 46 9.89 -22.69 1.65
C ALA A 46 9.59 -23.18 0.22
N GLY A 47 9.05 -24.39 0.07
CA GLY A 47 8.76 -24.94 -1.27
C GLY A 47 7.68 -24.17 -2.04
N VAL A 48 6.64 -23.71 -1.33
CA VAL A 48 5.57 -22.90 -1.95
C VAL A 48 6.10 -21.54 -2.39
N LEU A 49 6.92 -20.91 -1.54
CA LEU A 49 7.56 -19.64 -1.85
C LEU A 49 8.53 -19.78 -3.04
N ALA A 50 9.37 -20.82 -3.06
CA ALA A 50 10.29 -21.08 -4.17
C ALA A 50 9.55 -21.23 -5.51
N ALA A 51 8.46 -22.00 -5.52
CA ALA A 51 7.64 -22.17 -6.72
C ALA A 51 6.99 -20.85 -7.16
N TRP A 52 6.49 -20.06 -6.21
CA TRP A 52 5.91 -18.75 -6.51
C TRP A 52 6.94 -17.78 -7.07
N LEU A 53 8.15 -17.71 -6.47
CA LEU A 53 9.24 -16.85 -6.97
C LEU A 53 9.68 -17.24 -8.39
N ALA A 54 9.76 -18.53 -8.70
CA ALA A 54 10.07 -18.99 -10.05
C ALA A 54 9.03 -18.53 -11.09
N VAL A 55 7.75 -18.50 -10.72
CA VAL A 55 6.69 -17.93 -11.56
C VAL A 55 6.87 -16.42 -11.74
N GLN A 56 7.27 -15.70 -10.67
CA GLN A 56 7.55 -14.26 -10.75
C GLN A 56 8.73 -13.95 -11.68
N ASP A 57 9.80 -14.73 -11.61
CA ASP A 57 10.98 -14.56 -12.46
C ASP A 57 10.63 -14.81 -13.92
N THR A 58 9.87 -15.85 -14.22
CA THR A 58 9.37 -16.14 -15.58
C THR A 58 8.50 -14.97 -16.08
N TRP A 59 7.55 -14.51 -15.26
CA TRP A 59 6.65 -13.39 -15.60
C TRP A 59 7.43 -12.10 -15.89
N ARG A 60 8.50 -11.83 -15.14
CA ARG A 60 9.37 -10.66 -15.35
C ARG A 60 10.23 -10.80 -16.61
N ALA A 61 10.75 -11.99 -16.87
CA ALA A 61 11.58 -12.25 -18.06
C ALA A 61 10.79 -12.11 -19.38
N GLU A 62 9.49 -12.44 -19.36
CA GLU A 62 8.60 -12.28 -20.51
C GLU A 62 8.19 -10.82 -20.79
N ARG A 63 8.40 -9.93 -19.80
CA ARG A 63 8.00 -8.52 -19.85
C ARG A 63 9.22 -7.66 -19.54
N LYS A 64 9.41 -6.56 -20.23
CA LYS A 64 10.51 -5.62 -19.94
C LYS A 64 10.21 -4.85 -18.64
N VAL A 65 10.34 -5.53 -17.51
CA VAL A 65 10.02 -4.97 -16.21
C VAL A 65 11.17 -4.10 -15.72
N GLU A 66 10.87 -2.83 -15.43
CA GLU A 66 11.74 -1.90 -14.73
C GLU A 66 11.11 -1.54 -13.38
N ILE A 67 11.90 -1.51 -12.31
CA ILE A 67 11.42 -1.19 -10.96
C ILE A 67 12.10 0.10 -10.51
N GLU A 68 11.29 1.11 -10.25
CA GLU A 68 11.71 2.40 -9.72
C GLU A 68 11.38 2.46 -8.23
N GLU A 69 12.39 2.72 -7.38
CA GLU A 69 12.17 2.96 -5.95
C GLU A 69 11.62 4.37 -5.74
N VAL A 70 10.50 4.48 -5.01
CA VAL A 70 9.85 5.76 -4.68
C VAL A 70 10.33 6.24 -3.31
N ALA A 71 10.22 5.40 -2.29
CA ALA A 71 10.57 5.73 -0.92
C ALA A 71 10.67 4.49 -0.03
N THR A 72 11.31 4.66 1.11
CA THR A 72 11.28 3.68 2.20
C THR A 72 11.05 4.40 3.53
N THR A 73 10.12 3.87 4.34
CA THR A 73 9.79 4.35 5.69
C THR A 73 10.20 3.28 6.70
N PHE A 74 10.96 3.65 7.73
CA PHE A 74 11.35 2.77 8.85
C PHE A 74 10.80 3.31 10.16
N GLY A 75 10.27 2.45 11.01
CA GLY A 75 9.81 2.83 12.36
C GLY A 75 9.36 1.62 13.17
N ASP A 76 9.64 1.62 14.46
CA ASP A 76 9.18 0.60 15.44
C ASP A 76 9.46 -0.85 15.04
N GLY A 77 10.64 -1.11 14.47
CA GLY A 77 11.03 -2.45 14.00
C GLY A 77 10.32 -2.91 12.73
N ARG A 78 9.67 -1.99 12.00
CA ARG A 78 8.96 -2.22 10.75
C ARG A 78 9.55 -1.38 9.63
N ALA A 79 9.24 -1.77 8.39
CA ALA A 79 9.53 -0.97 7.21
C ALA A 79 8.38 -1.02 6.21
N VAL A 80 8.23 0.05 5.44
CA VAL A 80 7.38 0.07 4.25
C VAL A 80 8.21 0.58 3.09
N GLY A 81 8.41 -0.24 2.07
CA GLY A 81 9.04 0.15 0.81
C GLY A 81 7.97 0.44 -0.25
N GLU A 82 8.24 1.42 -1.09
CA GLU A 82 7.35 1.88 -2.14
C GLU A 82 8.09 1.89 -3.48
N TRP A 83 7.48 1.31 -4.51
CA TRP A 83 8.03 1.24 -5.87
C TRP A 83 6.96 1.54 -6.92
N VAL A 84 7.43 1.87 -8.14
CA VAL A 84 6.64 1.78 -9.37
C VAL A 84 7.24 0.70 -10.23
N VAL A 85 6.43 -0.29 -10.60
CA VAL A 85 6.79 -1.33 -11.55
C VAL A 85 6.32 -0.92 -12.92
N HIS A 86 7.24 -0.60 -13.80
CA HIS A 86 6.95 -0.25 -15.19
C HIS A 86 6.85 -1.51 -16.03
N LEU A 87 5.72 -1.68 -16.69
CA LEU A 87 5.42 -2.79 -17.58
C LEU A 87 5.30 -2.28 -19.00
N GLU A 88 5.95 -2.95 -19.96
CA GLU A 88 5.77 -2.69 -21.38
C GLU A 88 4.77 -3.68 -21.96
N GLY A 89 3.66 -3.20 -22.48
CA GLY A 89 2.65 -3.99 -23.18
C GLY A 89 3.13 -4.46 -24.56
N PRO A 90 2.38 -5.38 -25.22
CA PRO A 90 2.74 -5.91 -26.55
C PRO A 90 2.80 -4.84 -27.65
N ASP A 91 2.08 -3.76 -27.48
CA ASP A 91 2.03 -2.57 -28.37
C ASP A 91 3.08 -1.51 -28.04
N GLY A 92 3.95 -1.77 -27.03
CA GLY A 92 4.95 -0.83 -26.55
C GLY A 92 4.39 0.23 -25.58
N GLU A 93 3.11 0.15 -25.20
CA GLU A 93 2.54 1.01 -24.18
C GLU A 93 3.18 0.69 -22.82
N ARG A 94 3.58 1.75 -22.10
CA ARG A 94 4.20 1.62 -20.78
C ARG A 94 3.22 1.98 -19.69
N THR A 95 2.94 1.02 -18.80
CA THR A 95 2.08 1.19 -17.63
C THR A 95 2.90 1.17 -16.36
N GLY A 96 2.74 2.17 -15.50
CA GLY A 96 3.32 2.19 -14.16
C GLY A 96 2.36 1.60 -13.13
N LEU A 97 2.74 0.51 -12.49
CA LEU A 97 2.00 -0.11 -11.39
C LEU A 97 2.64 0.27 -10.05
N PRO A 98 1.96 1.06 -9.20
CA PRO A 98 2.43 1.32 -7.85
C PRO A 98 2.36 0.06 -6.99
N VAL A 99 3.45 -0.24 -6.31
CA VAL A 99 3.57 -1.38 -5.40
C VAL A 99 4.18 -0.91 -4.09
N ALA A 100 3.66 -1.39 -2.97
CA ALA A 100 4.30 -1.24 -1.67
C ALA A 100 4.43 -2.60 -0.97
N ALA A 101 5.43 -2.72 -0.10
CA ALA A 101 5.56 -3.86 0.79
C ALA A 101 5.71 -3.38 2.22
N ALA A 102 4.81 -3.84 3.09
CA ALA A 102 4.93 -3.68 4.52
C ALA A 102 5.67 -4.88 5.11
N VAL A 103 6.71 -4.61 5.87
CA VAL A 103 7.60 -5.58 6.50
C VAL A 103 7.53 -5.44 8.01
N ASP A 104 7.22 -6.54 8.70
CA ASP A 104 7.22 -6.67 10.16
C ASP A 104 7.74 -8.06 10.53
N PRO A 105 9.05 -8.20 10.81
CA PRO A 105 9.65 -9.49 11.11
C PRO A 105 9.06 -10.20 12.35
N ALA A 106 8.43 -9.46 13.26
CA ALA A 106 7.78 -10.02 14.45
C ALA A 106 6.37 -10.56 14.16
N SER A 107 5.81 -10.25 12.98
CA SER A 107 4.48 -10.72 12.58
C SER A 107 4.51 -12.19 12.10
N PRO A 108 3.46 -12.99 12.36
CA PRO A 108 3.29 -14.29 11.71
C PRO A 108 3.10 -14.20 10.18
N LEU A 109 2.92 -13.01 9.64
CA LEU A 109 2.89 -12.68 8.22
C LEU A 109 3.85 -11.51 7.96
N PRO A 110 5.16 -11.78 7.92
CA PRO A 110 6.19 -10.74 8.01
C PRO A 110 6.27 -9.84 6.78
N VAL A 111 5.82 -10.28 5.62
CA VAL A 111 5.81 -9.49 4.38
C VAL A 111 4.41 -9.45 3.82
N ARG A 112 3.90 -8.25 3.54
CA ARG A 112 2.60 -8.00 2.93
C ARG A 112 2.78 -7.06 1.75
N ILE A 113 2.46 -7.55 0.55
CA ILE A 113 2.56 -6.78 -0.69
C ILE A 113 1.21 -6.11 -0.93
N HIS A 114 1.25 -4.86 -1.34
CA HIS A 114 0.09 -4.02 -1.64
C HIS A 114 0.21 -3.42 -3.04
N HIS A 115 -0.74 -3.68 -3.90
CA HIS A 115 -0.92 -3.02 -5.19
C HIS A 115 -2.35 -3.20 -5.69
N SER A 116 -2.80 -2.27 -6.53
CA SER A 116 -4.05 -2.43 -7.25
C SER A 116 -3.97 -3.63 -8.21
N ARG A 117 -5.04 -4.40 -8.29
CA ARG A 117 -5.18 -5.45 -9.31
C ARG A 117 -5.88 -4.95 -10.57
N ARG A 118 -6.50 -3.77 -10.51
CA ARG A 118 -7.24 -3.18 -11.62
C ARG A 118 -6.39 -2.99 -12.88
N PRO A 119 -5.16 -2.46 -12.84
CA PRO A 119 -4.33 -2.33 -14.03
C PRO A 119 -3.97 -3.66 -14.68
N LEU A 120 -3.92 -4.75 -13.91
CA LEU A 120 -3.56 -6.09 -14.39
C LEU A 120 -4.76 -6.91 -14.86
N LEU A 121 -5.93 -6.73 -14.24
CA LEU A 121 -7.14 -7.54 -14.47
C LEU A 121 -8.27 -6.78 -15.16
N GLY A 122 -8.12 -5.47 -15.37
CA GLY A 122 -9.16 -4.60 -15.94
C GLY A 122 -10.38 -4.39 -15.05
N ARG A 123 -10.37 -4.93 -13.82
CA ARG A 123 -11.50 -4.84 -12.88
C ARG A 123 -11.02 -4.87 -11.43
N HIS A 124 -11.82 -4.32 -10.54
CA HIS A 124 -11.65 -4.49 -9.11
C HIS A 124 -11.92 -5.94 -8.68
N VAL A 125 -11.13 -6.40 -7.71
CA VAL A 125 -11.35 -7.71 -7.05
C VAL A 125 -11.13 -7.53 -5.56
N VAL A 126 -12.15 -7.78 -4.77
CA VAL A 126 -12.07 -7.70 -3.31
C VAL A 126 -10.98 -8.63 -2.78
N ARG A 127 -10.02 -8.07 -2.05
CA ARG A 127 -8.98 -8.82 -1.34
C ARG A 127 -9.44 -9.07 0.09
N ARG A 128 -9.18 -10.26 0.60
CA ARG A 128 -9.46 -10.56 2.01
C ARG A 128 -8.43 -9.87 2.90
N PRO A 129 -8.87 -9.35 4.07
CA PRO A 129 -7.95 -8.80 5.04
C PRO A 129 -6.92 -9.82 5.53
N MET A 130 -5.63 -9.43 5.52
CA MET A 130 -4.54 -10.21 6.07
C MET A 130 -4.21 -9.86 7.52
N LEU A 131 -4.64 -8.71 7.97
CA LEU A 131 -4.47 -8.21 9.34
C LEU A 131 -5.82 -7.98 10.01
N ARG A 132 -5.77 -7.73 11.31
CA ARG A 132 -6.91 -7.25 12.10
C ARG A 132 -6.65 -5.83 12.57
N PRO A 133 -7.69 -4.99 12.70
CA PRO A 133 -7.54 -3.68 13.30
C PRO A 133 -6.94 -3.75 14.71
N ASP A 134 -5.95 -2.90 14.98
CA ASP A 134 -5.42 -2.69 16.33
C ASP A 134 -6.00 -1.36 16.89
N PRO A 135 -6.82 -1.40 17.93
CA PRO A 135 -7.40 -0.19 18.49
C PRO A 135 -6.35 0.75 19.13
N ARG A 136 -5.10 0.32 19.27
CA ARG A 136 -3.99 1.15 19.75
C ARG A 136 -3.24 1.84 18.62
N ALA A 137 -3.35 1.34 17.38
CA ALA A 137 -2.68 1.95 16.23
C ALA A 137 -3.18 3.38 16.02
N ARG A 138 -2.26 4.34 15.95
CA ARG A 138 -2.54 5.76 15.73
C ARG A 138 -1.51 6.33 14.78
N ALA A 139 -1.95 7.03 13.76
CA ALA A 139 -1.10 7.93 13.01
C ALA A 139 -0.96 9.25 13.78
N SER A 140 0.22 9.86 13.73
CA SER A 140 0.53 11.08 14.49
C SER A 140 0.23 12.35 13.68
N ASP A 141 0.21 13.48 14.38
CA ASP A 141 0.19 14.84 13.82
C ASP A 141 -0.86 15.05 12.71
N VAL A 142 -0.45 15.72 11.63
CA VAL A 142 -1.27 16.03 10.46
C VAL A 142 -1.83 14.78 9.78
N VAL A 143 -1.10 13.65 9.81
CA VAL A 143 -1.57 12.38 9.20
C VAL A 143 -2.72 11.79 10.03
N GLY A 144 -2.64 11.89 11.36
CA GLY A 144 -3.75 11.53 12.25
C GLY A 144 -4.97 12.42 12.04
N ALA A 145 -4.78 13.73 11.85
CA ALA A 145 -5.86 14.68 11.54
C ALA A 145 -6.50 14.38 10.17
N TYR A 146 -5.68 14.14 9.14
CA TYR A 146 -6.14 13.70 7.82
C TYR A 146 -7.00 12.44 7.90
N LYS A 147 -6.51 11.40 8.57
CA LYS A 147 -7.24 10.15 8.75
C LYS A 147 -8.58 10.36 9.46
N ALA A 148 -8.59 11.16 10.51
CA ALA A 148 -9.83 11.49 11.23
C ALA A 148 -10.84 12.25 10.36
N ALA A 149 -10.36 13.16 9.51
CA ALA A 149 -11.20 13.90 8.56
C ALA A 149 -11.78 12.97 7.46
N VAL A 150 -10.97 12.02 6.95
CA VAL A 150 -11.45 10.99 6.01
C VAL A 150 -12.53 10.11 6.65
N ASP A 151 -12.33 9.68 7.88
CA ASP A 151 -13.32 8.90 8.64
C ASP A 151 -14.65 9.66 8.82
N ALA A 152 -14.56 10.97 9.03
CA ALA A 152 -15.71 11.83 9.26
C ALA A 152 -16.42 12.29 7.96
N GLY A 153 -15.76 12.19 6.80
CA GLY A 153 -16.24 12.75 5.53
C GLY A 153 -16.14 14.27 5.46
N ASP A 154 -15.19 14.85 6.19
CA ASP A 154 -14.95 16.29 6.23
C ASP A 154 -13.94 16.71 5.15
N THR A 155 -14.43 17.04 3.96
CA THR A 155 -13.61 17.50 2.84
C THR A 155 -12.72 18.69 3.21
N ALA A 156 -13.26 19.68 3.95
CA ALA A 156 -12.49 20.86 4.29
C ALA A 156 -11.31 20.53 5.21
N ALA A 157 -11.54 19.69 6.22
CA ALA A 157 -10.50 19.24 7.14
C ALA A 157 -9.47 18.33 6.43
N VAL A 158 -9.91 17.46 5.50
CA VAL A 158 -8.99 16.65 4.67
C VAL A 158 -8.07 17.56 3.87
N VAL A 159 -8.63 18.52 3.14
CA VAL A 159 -7.84 19.42 2.27
C VAL A 159 -6.92 20.32 3.09
N ALA A 160 -7.36 20.79 4.26
CA ALA A 160 -6.54 21.58 5.18
C ALA A 160 -5.32 20.82 5.74
N ALA A 161 -5.34 19.49 5.71
CA ALA A 161 -4.18 18.67 6.10
C ALA A 161 -3.08 18.64 5.04
N PHE A 162 -3.37 19.00 3.77
CA PHE A 162 -2.39 19.03 2.69
C PHE A 162 -1.73 20.39 2.54
N ALA A 163 -0.48 20.38 2.08
CA ALA A 163 0.18 21.58 1.56
C ALA A 163 -0.62 22.15 0.35
N PRO A 164 -0.53 23.46 0.05
CA PRO A 164 -1.28 24.07 -1.05
C PRO A 164 -1.05 23.43 -2.42
N ASP A 165 0.15 22.86 -2.66
CA ASP A 165 0.57 22.09 -3.83
C ASP A 165 0.64 20.58 -3.55
N GLY A 166 0.08 20.15 -2.43
CA GLY A 166 0.06 18.75 -1.99
C GLY A 166 -0.59 17.83 -3.02
N THR A 167 -0.18 16.58 -3.01
CA THR A 167 -0.61 15.60 -4.02
C THR A 167 -1.27 14.39 -3.39
N PHE A 168 -2.26 13.84 -4.07
CA PHE A 168 -2.83 12.53 -3.81
C PHE A 168 -2.65 11.64 -5.03
N ARG A 169 -2.25 10.38 -4.84
CA ARG A 169 -2.20 9.37 -5.90
C ARG A 169 -3.00 8.15 -5.48
N GLY A 170 -4.00 7.82 -6.28
CA GLY A 170 -4.78 6.57 -6.13
C GLY A 170 -3.95 5.32 -6.48
N PRO A 171 -4.47 4.13 -6.15
CA PRO A 171 -3.72 2.87 -6.27
C PRO A 171 -3.45 2.43 -7.71
N SER A 172 -4.22 2.91 -8.67
CA SER A 172 -4.09 2.55 -10.09
C SER A 172 -3.08 3.40 -10.87
N GLY A 173 -2.27 4.21 -10.19
CA GLY A 173 -1.15 4.94 -10.78
C GLY A 173 -1.42 6.40 -11.07
N ASP A 174 -0.56 7.03 -11.89
CA ASP A 174 -0.52 8.48 -12.07
C ASP A 174 -1.75 9.06 -12.76
N ALA A 175 -2.50 8.28 -13.52
CA ALA A 175 -3.79 8.73 -14.08
C ALA A 175 -4.79 9.15 -12.99
N TYR A 176 -4.59 8.67 -11.75
CA TYR A 176 -5.40 8.99 -10.57
C TYR A 176 -4.69 9.95 -9.62
N ARG A 177 -3.73 10.72 -10.10
CA ARG A 177 -3.06 11.77 -9.34
C ARG A 177 -3.90 13.03 -9.34
N ARG A 178 -3.95 13.70 -8.18
CA ARG A 178 -4.57 15.01 -7.96
C ARG A 178 -3.55 15.92 -7.32
N VAL A 179 -3.56 17.20 -7.72
CA VAL A 179 -2.56 18.18 -7.30
C VAL A 179 -3.23 19.45 -6.83
N GLY A 180 -2.90 19.86 -5.63
CA GLY A 180 -3.32 21.13 -5.06
C GLY A 180 -4.76 21.15 -4.56
N THR A 181 -5.07 22.22 -3.84
CA THR A 181 -6.33 22.39 -3.09
C THR A 181 -7.57 22.09 -3.92
N LYS A 182 -7.65 22.62 -5.17
CA LYS A 182 -8.84 22.48 -6.01
C LYS A 182 -9.12 21.03 -6.37
N GLU A 183 -8.12 20.32 -6.93
CA GLU A 183 -8.32 18.94 -7.37
C GLU A 183 -8.53 17.98 -6.19
N LEU A 184 -7.91 18.27 -5.02
CA LEU A 184 -8.14 17.52 -3.81
C LEU A 184 -9.56 17.74 -3.29
N THR A 185 -10.08 18.97 -3.33
CA THR A 185 -11.47 19.26 -2.95
C THR A 185 -12.45 18.47 -3.82
N GLU A 186 -12.32 18.55 -5.14
CA GLU A 186 -13.18 17.84 -6.10
C GLU A 186 -13.13 16.31 -5.88
N LEU A 187 -11.95 15.75 -5.58
CA LEU A 187 -11.78 14.34 -5.29
C LEU A 187 -12.55 13.91 -4.03
N TYR A 188 -12.34 14.63 -2.90
CA TYR A 188 -12.95 14.23 -1.63
C TYR A 188 -14.44 14.54 -1.56
N GLU A 189 -14.92 15.60 -2.24
CA GLU A 189 -16.34 15.81 -2.45
C GLU A 189 -16.98 14.63 -3.20
N SER A 190 -16.31 14.12 -4.24
CA SER A 190 -16.75 12.90 -4.95
C SER A 190 -16.74 11.67 -4.05
N TYR A 191 -15.71 11.48 -3.23
CA TYR A 191 -15.62 10.33 -2.32
C TYR A 191 -16.70 10.35 -1.24
N PHE A 192 -17.11 11.53 -0.79
CA PHE A 192 -18.12 11.70 0.29
C PHE A 192 -19.53 11.99 -0.25
N SER A 193 -19.73 11.98 -1.57
CA SER A 193 -21.02 12.32 -2.22
C SER A 193 -22.16 11.36 -1.82
N ALA A 194 -21.83 10.11 -1.46
CA ALA A 194 -22.81 9.12 -0.99
C ALA A 194 -23.19 9.30 0.50
N GLY A 195 -22.76 10.41 1.13
CA GLY A 195 -22.97 10.69 2.55
C GLY A 195 -21.94 9.99 3.46
N GLY A 196 -21.53 10.70 4.52
CA GLY A 196 -20.58 10.19 5.51
C GLY A 196 -19.15 10.03 4.98
N GLY A 197 -18.26 9.50 5.84
CA GLY A 197 -16.86 9.33 5.55
C GLY A 197 -16.47 7.89 5.16
N ILE A 198 -15.17 7.67 5.09
CA ILE A 198 -14.56 6.36 4.78
C ILE A 198 -13.76 5.93 6.00
N PRO A 199 -14.37 5.19 6.97
CA PRO A 199 -13.68 4.79 8.19
C PRO A 199 -12.54 3.82 7.90
N LEU A 200 -11.31 4.25 8.18
CA LEU A 200 -10.10 3.45 8.03
C LEU A 200 -9.72 2.85 9.38
N LYS A 201 -9.98 1.56 9.58
CA LYS A 201 -9.64 0.84 10.81
C LYS A 201 -8.17 0.43 10.78
N LEU A 202 -7.29 1.18 11.47
CA LEU A 202 -5.85 0.97 11.42
C LEU A 202 -5.45 -0.41 11.96
N CYS A 203 -4.51 -1.07 11.26
CA CYS A 203 -3.90 -2.33 11.65
C CYS A 203 -2.46 -2.12 12.13
N THR A 204 -1.67 -1.37 11.36
CA THR A 204 -0.29 -1.01 11.67
C THR A 204 -0.04 0.45 11.31
N VAL A 205 0.93 1.06 11.97
CA VAL A 205 1.48 2.36 11.61
C VAL A 205 2.99 2.28 11.70
N THR A 206 3.69 2.76 10.67
CA THR A 206 5.15 2.86 10.60
C THR A 206 5.52 4.30 10.29
N GLU A 207 6.25 4.97 11.16
CA GLU A 207 6.57 6.39 11.06
C GLU A 207 8.06 6.65 11.26
N ASP A 208 8.64 7.54 10.44
CA ASP A 208 10.05 7.97 10.52
C ASP A 208 10.20 9.48 10.81
N GLY A 209 9.12 10.17 11.15
CA GLY A 209 9.06 11.63 11.34
C GLY A 209 8.81 12.40 10.03
N THR A 210 9.24 11.90 8.89
CA THR A 210 8.98 12.47 7.56
C THR A 210 7.79 11.79 6.90
N ARG A 211 7.66 10.48 7.06
CA ARG A 211 6.61 9.66 6.45
C ARG A 211 5.82 8.92 7.52
N SER A 212 4.56 8.68 7.20
CA SER A 212 3.69 7.76 7.94
C SER A 212 3.06 6.81 6.94
N ALA A 213 3.34 5.52 7.09
CA ALA A 213 2.70 4.44 6.35
C ALA A 213 1.74 3.71 7.29
N PHE A 214 0.50 3.50 6.86
CA PHE A 214 -0.48 2.78 7.67
C PHE A 214 -1.27 1.78 6.85
N GLU A 215 -1.34 0.56 7.37
CA GLU A 215 -2.23 -0.48 6.88
C GLU A 215 -3.57 -0.39 7.62
N TYR A 216 -4.66 -0.60 6.90
CA TYR A 216 -6.00 -0.48 7.44
C TYR A 216 -6.97 -1.49 6.83
N ILE A 217 -8.12 -1.62 7.46
CA ILE A 217 -9.31 -2.28 6.91
C ILE A 217 -10.37 -1.22 6.68
N CYS A 218 -10.92 -1.19 5.47
CA CYS A 218 -12.12 -0.46 5.12
C CYS A 218 -13.26 -1.46 4.91
N ASP A 219 -14.35 -1.29 5.67
CA ASP A 219 -15.55 -2.11 5.59
C ASP A 219 -16.83 -1.28 5.47
N ARG A 220 -16.66 0.02 5.23
CA ARG A 220 -17.75 0.95 5.00
C ARG A 220 -17.28 2.13 4.16
N TRP A 221 -18.13 2.62 3.27
CA TRP A 221 -17.95 3.84 2.51
C TRP A 221 -19.24 4.66 2.59
N GLY A 222 -19.18 5.82 3.24
CA GLY A 222 -20.39 6.57 3.58
C GLY A 222 -21.33 5.71 4.44
N ASP A 223 -22.57 5.63 4.03
CA ASP A 223 -23.61 4.80 4.68
C ASP A 223 -23.66 3.35 4.18
N THR A 224 -22.83 3.00 3.21
CA THR A 224 -22.82 1.64 2.61
C THR A 224 -21.80 0.74 3.29
N GLU A 225 -22.27 -0.40 3.82
CA GLU A 225 -21.39 -1.48 4.27
C GLU A 225 -20.72 -2.17 3.09
N LEU A 226 -19.42 -2.43 3.21
CA LEU A 226 -18.60 -3.11 2.21
C LEU A 226 -18.07 -4.43 2.78
N PRO A 227 -17.77 -5.42 1.94
CA PRO A 227 -16.88 -6.50 2.35
C PRO A 227 -15.59 -5.90 2.89
N PRO A 228 -15.05 -6.37 4.04
CA PRO A 228 -13.81 -5.84 4.58
C PRO A 228 -12.66 -5.93 3.57
N GLN A 229 -12.01 -4.81 3.28
CA GLN A 229 -10.95 -4.66 2.28
C GLN A 229 -9.70 -4.06 2.94
N PRO A 230 -8.52 -4.65 2.74
CA PRO A 230 -7.28 -4.07 3.24
C PRO A 230 -6.85 -2.90 2.37
N GLY A 231 -6.13 -1.96 2.97
CA GLY A 231 -5.48 -0.89 2.27
C GLY A 231 -4.16 -0.52 2.92
N LEU A 232 -3.30 0.15 2.16
CA LEU A 232 -2.10 0.80 2.63
C LEU A 232 -2.02 2.20 2.05
N THR A 233 -1.78 3.17 2.92
CA THR A 233 -1.53 4.56 2.54
C THR A 233 -0.20 5.02 3.11
N VAL A 234 0.58 5.76 2.31
CA VAL A 234 1.78 6.43 2.76
C VAL A 234 1.63 7.93 2.57
N CYS A 235 1.76 8.68 3.67
CA CYS A 235 1.77 10.14 3.66
C CYS A 235 3.20 10.64 3.88
N THR A 236 3.63 11.63 3.09
CA THR A 236 4.90 12.34 3.27
C THR A 236 4.61 13.75 3.73
N ARG A 237 5.26 14.20 4.81
CA ARG A 237 5.17 15.57 5.32
C ARG A 237 6.09 16.51 4.55
N GLY A 238 5.64 17.71 4.28
CA GLY A 238 6.45 18.82 3.79
C GLY A 238 7.21 19.51 4.92
N GLY A 239 8.04 20.48 4.56
CA GLY A 239 8.78 21.30 5.52
C GLY A 239 7.89 22.21 6.37
N ASP A 240 6.65 22.43 5.97
CA ASP A 240 5.60 23.17 6.67
C ASP A 240 4.82 22.31 7.69
N GLY A 241 5.12 21.00 7.76
CA GLY A 241 4.43 20.05 8.61
C GLY A 241 3.10 19.56 8.05
N LEU A 242 2.68 20.01 6.86
CA LEU A 242 1.50 19.54 6.15
C LEU A 242 1.84 18.33 5.27
N ILE A 243 0.82 17.65 4.74
CA ILE A 243 0.99 16.51 3.83
C ILE A 243 1.38 17.05 2.44
N ALA A 244 2.61 16.78 2.02
CA ALA A 244 3.10 17.07 0.67
C ALA A 244 2.63 16.01 -0.33
N SER A 245 2.50 14.74 0.10
CA SER A 245 1.94 13.68 -0.75
C SER A 245 1.26 12.59 0.07
N ALA A 246 0.12 12.09 -0.42
CA ALA A 246 -0.51 10.86 0.03
C ALA A 246 -0.60 9.87 -1.14
N ARG A 247 -0.22 8.62 -0.91
CA ARG A 247 -0.18 7.54 -1.90
C ARG A 247 -0.90 6.31 -1.37
N VAL A 248 -1.86 5.80 -2.15
CA VAL A 248 -2.64 4.62 -1.82
C VAL A 248 -2.21 3.46 -2.71
N TYR A 249 -2.20 2.24 -2.18
CA TYR A 249 -1.65 1.06 -2.87
C TYR A 249 -2.66 -0.07 -3.11
N ASP A 250 -3.75 -0.12 -2.39
CA ASP A 250 -4.81 -1.13 -2.61
C ASP A 250 -6.11 -0.46 -3.07
N ASP A 251 -6.87 -1.19 -3.89
CA ASP A 251 -8.20 -0.77 -4.30
C ASP A 251 -9.20 -1.01 -3.18
N VAL A 252 -9.65 0.06 -2.54
CA VAL A 252 -10.93 0.07 -1.84
C VAL A 252 -11.92 0.79 -2.74
N GLU A 253 -12.94 0.11 -3.22
CA GLU A 253 -13.93 0.72 -4.12
C GLU A 253 -15.07 1.34 -3.34
N ALA A 254 -15.48 2.50 -3.84
CA ALA A 254 -16.79 3.06 -3.52
C ALA A 254 -17.90 2.07 -3.93
N PRO A 255 -19.04 2.07 -3.23
CA PRO A 255 -20.19 1.29 -3.68
C PRO A 255 -20.58 1.71 -5.11
N VAL A 256 -20.78 0.72 -5.97
CA VAL A 256 -21.33 0.95 -7.32
C VAL A 256 -22.82 1.16 -7.15
N GLU A 257 -23.34 2.30 -7.63
CA GLU A 257 -24.77 2.53 -7.75
C GLU A 257 -25.43 1.59 -8.74
#